data_77c1ccc3d52f591aa001b1a5da2720c2
#
_entry.id   77c1ccc3d52f591aa001b1a5da2720c2
#
_cell.length_a   1.000
_cell.length_b   1.000
_cell.length_c   1.000
_cell.angle_alpha   90.00
_cell.angle_beta   90.00
_cell.angle_gamma   90.00
#
_symmetry.space_group_name_H-M   'P 1'
#
loop_
_entity.id
_entity.type
_entity.pdbx_description
1 polymer ?
#
loop_
_entity_poly.entity_id
_entity_poly.type
_entity_poly.pdbx_seq_one_letter_code
_entity_poly.pdbx_strand_id
1 'polypeptide(L)'
;MNEIRNNEHLTVAAVQMNSQQNIEDNLADIKAAIIDASKQGTQLVVLPENCCSMGRQFATAERFDELSNTMAEYARASGIYLLAGSLPCPYRPDGVIVPDGRLRQVSQLFAPDGMRVARYDKIHLFTATVADKQGSYNEAATFEPGTQTVVATLEANDAVYQLGMMVCFDLRFPALAQRLRQAGAELLSAPSAFTYMTGQAHWSLLLRARALDSQCMVIGAAQGGEHAYKDGSSRQTWGHATVTAYDGTIINSYEDSELKDTTNKEHKNYTLVLATLDKQAQIQGRQKMPIFDCHRLG
;
A
#
# COMPACT_ATOMS: atom_id res chain seq x y z
N MET A 1 41.10 2.21 -9.33
CA MET A 1 39.71 2.04 -9.84
C MET A 1 38.82 2.22 -8.66
N ASN A 2 38.13 3.38 -8.56
CA ASN A 2 37.10 3.61 -7.56
C ASN A 2 35.94 2.70 -7.90
N GLU A 3 35.66 1.70 -7.08
CA GLU A 3 34.37 1.05 -7.08
C GLU A 3 33.32 2.14 -6.77
N ILE A 4 32.64 2.60 -7.80
CA ILE A 4 31.35 3.32 -7.63
C ILE A 4 30.44 2.28 -6.98
N ARG A 5 30.29 2.33 -5.66
CA ARG A 5 29.22 1.63 -4.96
C ARG A 5 27.93 2.30 -5.43
N ASN A 6 27.34 1.78 -6.49
CA ASN A 6 25.97 2.09 -6.85
C ASN A 6 25.09 1.64 -5.68
N ASN A 7 24.68 2.59 -4.87
CA ASN A 7 23.85 2.36 -3.68
C ASN A 7 22.37 2.25 -4.13
N GLU A 8 22.10 1.33 -5.08
CA GLU A 8 20.77 1.11 -5.65
C GLU A 8 19.87 0.28 -4.70
N HIS A 9 19.91 0.65 -3.43
CA HIS A 9 19.07 0.08 -2.39
C HIS A 9 18.01 1.09 -1.95
N LEU A 10 16.76 0.64 -1.83
CA LEU A 10 15.64 1.41 -1.32
C LEU A 10 15.15 0.76 -0.02
N THR A 11 15.25 1.48 1.10
CA THR A 11 14.65 1.03 2.36
C THR A 11 13.19 1.47 2.42
N VAL A 12 12.29 0.51 2.58
CA VAL A 12 10.85 0.72 2.62
C VAL A 12 10.26 0.26 3.96
N ALA A 13 9.14 0.86 4.34
CA ALA A 13 8.31 0.40 5.44
C ALA A 13 6.91 0.07 4.93
N ALA A 14 6.50 -1.19 5.01
CA ALA A 14 5.09 -1.57 4.93
C ALA A 14 4.48 -1.46 6.32
N VAL A 15 3.48 -0.58 6.48
CA VAL A 15 2.88 -0.35 7.79
C VAL A 15 1.69 -1.29 7.99
N GLN A 16 1.67 -2.01 9.11
CA GLN A 16 0.46 -2.63 9.62
C GLN A 16 -0.20 -1.67 10.60
N MET A 17 -1.52 -1.46 10.48
CA MET A 17 -2.30 -0.62 11.39
C MET A 17 -3.57 -1.34 11.84
N ASN A 18 -4.09 -0.92 12.98
CA ASN A 18 -5.44 -1.24 13.44
C ASN A 18 -6.27 0.05 13.50
N SER A 19 -6.54 0.64 12.33
CA SER A 19 -7.29 1.89 12.24
C SER A 19 -8.72 1.71 12.73
N GLN A 20 -9.20 2.64 13.54
CA GLN A 20 -10.56 2.68 14.05
C GLN A 20 -11.40 3.73 13.32
N GLN A 21 -12.60 4.04 13.79
CA GLN A 21 -13.46 5.08 13.19
C GLN A 21 -12.99 6.51 13.49
N ASN A 22 -12.21 6.72 14.56
CA ASN A 22 -11.72 8.03 14.95
C ASN A 22 -10.53 8.43 14.07
N ILE A 23 -10.71 9.49 13.27
CA ILE A 23 -9.69 9.99 12.34
C ILE A 23 -8.48 10.53 13.09
N GLU A 24 -8.68 11.27 14.18
CA GLU A 24 -7.59 11.93 14.90
C GLU A 24 -6.64 10.94 15.56
N ASP A 25 -7.18 9.86 16.16
CA ASP A 25 -6.36 8.80 16.74
C ASP A 25 -5.55 8.09 15.67
N ASN A 26 -6.17 7.78 14.52
CA ASN A 26 -5.46 7.15 13.40
C ASN A 26 -4.39 8.08 12.80
N LEU A 27 -4.63 9.40 12.73
CA LEU A 27 -3.63 10.37 12.28
C LEU A 27 -2.43 10.45 13.24
N ALA A 28 -2.68 10.33 14.55
CA ALA A 28 -1.62 10.28 15.55
C ALA A 28 -0.74 9.02 15.36
N ASP A 29 -1.36 7.85 15.16
CA ASP A 29 -0.65 6.60 14.87
C ASP A 29 0.12 6.66 13.54
N ILE A 30 -0.47 7.22 12.47
CA ILE A 30 0.18 7.43 11.17
C ILE A 30 1.42 8.31 11.34
N LYS A 31 1.28 9.45 12.02
CA LYS A 31 2.39 10.37 12.27
C LYS A 31 3.52 9.69 13.03
N ALA A 32 3.19 8.93 14.07
CA ALA A 32 4.18 8.21 14.87
C ALA A 32 4.89 7.13 14.03
N ALA A 33 4.14 6.35 13.22
CA ALA A 33 4.71 5.35 12.33
C ALA A 33 5.69 5.96 11.31
N ILE A 34 5.34 7.10 10.71
CA ILE A 34 6.19 7.81 9.75
C ILE A 34 7.47 8.31 10.42
N ILE A 35 7.37 8.92 11.60
CA ILE A 35 8.54 9.38 12.37
C ILE A 35 9.45 8.22 12.74
N ASP A 36 8.89 7.10 13.20
CA ASP A 36 9.68 5.94 13.59
C ASP A 36 10.34 5.26 12.38
N ALA A 37 9.66 5.20 11.24
CA ALA A 37 10.23 4.71 9.98
C ALA A 37 11.38 5.61 9.49
N SER A 38 11.19 6.93 9.52
CA SER A 38 12.20 7.92 9.11
C SER A 38 13.48 7.79 9.95
N LYS A 39 13.37 7.61 11.27
CA LYS A 39 14.53 7.39 12.17
C LYS A 39 15.33 6.12 11.82
N GLN A 40 14.71 5.17 11.12
CA GLN A 40 15.35 3.92 10.68
C GLN A 40 15.87 4.00 9.23
N GLY A 41 15.96 5.20 8.67
CA GLY A 41 16.53 5.45 7.34
C GLY A 41 15.62 5.01 6.19
N THR A 42 14.31 4.91 6.42
CA THR A 42 13.33 4.56 5.39
C THR A 42 13.17 5.70 4.38
N GLN A 43 13.16 5.39 3.09
CA GLN A 43 12.90 6.34 2.02
C GLN A 43 11.45 6.32 1.52
N LEU A 44 10.74 5.19 1.65
CA LEU A 44 9.33 5.05 1.27
C LEU A 44 8.54 4.37 2.37
N VAL A 45 7.50 5.04 2.86
CA VAL A 45 6.49 4.47 3.75
C VAL A 45 5.21 4.21 2.97
N VAL A 46 4.66 3.00 3.12
CA VAL A 46 3.38 2.59 2.54
C VAL A 46 2.38 2.35 3.67
N LEU A 47 1.33 3.17 3.75
CA LEU A 47 0.22 3.02 4.68
C LEU A 47 -0.82 2.04 4.15
N PRO A 48 -1.63 1.37 4.98
CA PRO A 48 -2.65 0.43 4.53
C PRO A 48 -3.90 1.14 3.96
N GLU A 49 -4.76 0.37 3.30
CA GLU A 49 -6.07 0.82 2.82
C GLU A 49 -6.92 1.36 3.98
N ASN A 50 -7.66 2.46 3.73
CA ASN A 50 -8.49 3.14 4.74
C ASN A 50 -7.74 3.55 6.02
N CYS A 51 -6.47 3.94 5.89
CA CYS A 51 -5.59 4.24 7.03
C CYS A 51 -6.14 5.32 7.96
N CYS A 52 -6.87 6.32 7.44
CA CYS A 52 -7.43 7.40 8.25
C CYS A 52 -8.72 7.03 8.98
N SER A 53 -9.51 6.08 8.48
CA SER A 53 -10.73 5.64 9.15
C SER A 53 -11.28 4.34 8.56
N MET A 54 -11.59 3.38 9.41
CA MET A 54 -12.31 2.17 9.01
C MET A 54 -13.82 2.36 9.20
N GLY A 55 -14.59 2.18 8.10
CA GLY A 55 -16.06 2.13 8.16
C GLY A 55 -16.80 3.47 8.09
N ARG A 56 -16.13 4.61 7.88
CA ARG A 56 -16.74 5.95 7.78
C ARG A 56 -16.44 6.64 6.45
N GLN A 57 -16.72 5.96 5.34
CA GLN A 57 -16.26 6.38 4.01
C GLN A 57 -16.73 7.80 3.63
N PHE A 58 -18.01 8.12 3.76
CA PHE A 58 -18.54 9.44 3.41
C PHE A 58 -18.01 10.54 4.31
N ALA A 59 -18.03 10.34 5.63
CA ALA A 59 -17.50 11.33 6.57
C ALA A 59 -15.98 11.56 6.41
N THR A 60 -15.24 10.54 6.00
CA THR A 60 -13.81 10.68 5.68
C THR A 60 -13.63 11.43 4.35
N ALA A 61 -14.48 11.18 3.37
CA ALA A 61 -14.46 11.86 2.07
C ALA A 61 -14.74 13.36 2.17
N GLU A 62 -15.60 13.80 3.11
CA GLU A 62 -15.83 15.22 3.39
C GLU A 62 -14.56 15.96 3.81
N ARG A 63 -13.57 15.23 4.39
CA ARG A 63 -12.28 15.76 4.82
C ARG A 63 -11.13 15.40 3.87
N PHE A 64 -11.41 14.95 2.66
CA PHE A 64 -10.39 14.42 1.75
C PHE A 64 -9.23 15.40 1.52
N ASP A 65 -9.52 16.67 1.24
CA ASP A 65 -8.49 17.68 0.95
C ASP A 65 -7.65 17.98 2.20
N GLU A 66 -8.28 18.08 3.37
CA GLU A 66 -7.60 18.27 4.65
C GLU A 66 -6.66 17.07 4.95
N LEU A 67 -7.17 15.85 4.81
CA LEU A 67 -6.40 14.62 5.07
C LEU A 67 -5.26 14.47 4.06
N SER A 68 -5.49 14.80 2.79
CA SER A 68 -4.47 14.81 1.75
C SER A 68 -3.35 15.81 2.07
N ASN A 69 -3.68 17.02 2.51
CA ASN A 69 -2.71 18.02 2.93
C ASN A 69 -1.93 17.58 4.18
N THR A 70 -2.59 16.95 5.14
CA THR A 70 -1.94 16.38 6.33
C THR A 70 -0.91 15.31 5.96
N MET A 71 -1.24 14.42 5.01
CA MET A 71 -0.28 13.42 4.50
C MET A 71 0.91 14.06 3.80
N ALA A 72 0.67 15.11 3.00
CA ALA A 72 1.72 15.90 2.35
C ALA A 72 2.68 16.55 3.38
N GLU A 73 2.12 17.09 4.47
CA GLU A 73 2.90 17.67 5.56
C GLU A 73 3.73 16.62 6.31
N TYR A 74 3.18 15.43 6.55
CA TYR A 74 3.92 14.34 7.19
C TYR A 74 5.08 13.86 6.32
N ALA A 75 4.88 13.72 5.01
CA ALA A 75 5.94 13.38 4.05
C ALA A 75 7.06 14.43 4.09
N ARG A 76 6.70 15.73 4.01
CA ARG A 76 7.64 16.84 4.04
C ARG A 76 8.41 16.93 5.35
N ALA A 77 7.72 16.82 6.48
CA ALA A 77 8.33 16.93 7.81
C ALA A 77 9.32 15.80 8.10
N SER A 78 9.13 14.64 7.48
CA SER A 78 9.98 13.46 7.65
C SER A 78 11.00 13.25 6.52
N GLY A 79 10.90 14.03 5.43
CA GLY A 79 11.81 13.95 4.28
C GLY A 79 11.76 12.61 3.54
N ILE A 80 10.58 11.98 3.46
CA ILE A 80 10.39 10.64 2.87
C ILE A 80 9.29 10.65 1.80
N TYR A 81 9.31 9.65 0.93
CA TYR A 81 8.13 9.33 0.14
C TYR A 81 7.06 8.67 1.00
N LEU A 82 5.83 9.14 0.89
CA LEU A 82 4.67 8.60 1.61
C LEU A 82 3.59 8.17 0.61
N LEU A 83 3.32 6.87 0.56
CA LEU A 83 2.12 6.37 -0.09
C LEU A 83 0.99 6.31 0.95
N ALA A 84 0.07 7.26 0.85
CA ALA A 84 -1.05 7.43 1.76
C ALA A 84 -2.16 6.42 1.46
N GLY A 85 -1.86 5.15 1.66
CA GLY A 85 -2.68 3.95 1.56
C GLY A 85 -3.83 4.08 0.57
N SER A 86 -5.06 4.25 1.10
CA SER A 86 -6.16 4.80 0.34
C SER A 86 -7.10 5.65 1.22
N LEU A 87 -7.69 6.65 0.60
CA LEU A 87 -8.69 7.56 1.16
C LEU A 87 -9.93 7.59 0.26
N PRO A 88 -11.14 7.62 0.82
CA PRO A 88 -12.34 7.91 0.06
C PRO A 88 -12.31 9.37 -0.41
N CYS A 89 -12.63 9.61 -1.68
CA CYS A 89 -12.56 10.91 -2.35
C CYS A 89 -13.85 11.19 -3.12
N PRO A 90 -14.47 12.37 -2.97
CA PRO A 90 -15.68 12.70 -3.71
C PRO A 90 -15.42 13.07 -5.18
N TYR A 91 -14.14 13.24 -5.58
CA TYR A 91 -13.75 13.75 -6.89
C TYR A 91 -13.13 12.67 -7.77
N ARG A 92 -13.42 12.71 -9.06
CA ARG A 92 -12.65 12.07 -10.12
C ARG A 92 -11.27 12.75 -10.29
N PRO A 93 -10.33 12.17 -11.07
CA PRO A 93 -9.00 12.77 -11.27
C PRO A 93 -9.02 14.18 -11.90
N ASP A 94 -10.06 14.51 -12.67
CA ASP A 94 -10.30 15.82 -13.29
C ASP A 94 -10.89 16.87 -12.32
N GLY A 95 -11.13 16.51 -11.06
CA GLY A 95 -11.73 17.36 -10.03
C GLY A 95 -13.25 17.41 -10.06
N VAL A 96 -13.91 16.71 -10.98
CA VAL A 96 -15.37 16.63 -11.05
C VAL A 96 -15.89 15.71 -9.96
N ILE A 97 -16.89 16.17 -9.21
CA ILE A 97 -17.63 15.33 -8.23
C ILE A 97 -18.24 14.13 -8.94
N VAL A 98 -18.18 12.94 -8.32
CA VAL A 98 -18.82 11.74 -8.87
C VAL A 98 -20.34 11.96 -8.93
N PRO A 99 -20.97 11.93 -10.13
CA PRO A 99 -22.32 12.50 -10.32
C PRO A 99 -23.44 11.77 -9.57
N ASP A 100 -23.26 10.47 -9.29
CA ASP A 100 -24.26 9.64 -8.59
C ASP A 100 -24.07 9.60 -7.07
N GLY A 101 -23.18 10.46 -6.54
CA GLY A 101 -22.89 10.58 -5.12
C GLY A 101 -21.98 9.46 -4.56
N ARG A 102 -21.52 8.53 -5.39
CA ARG A 102 -20.45 7.60 -4.98
C ARG A 102 -19.13 8.32 -4.80
N LEU A 103 -18.17 7.61 -4.26
CA LEU A 103 -16.82 8.08 -3.99
C LEU A 103 -15.81 7.41 -4.93
N ARG A 104 -14.57 7.87 -4.89
CA ARG A 104 -13.40 7.18 -5.45
C ARG A 104 -12.56 6.65 -4.30
N GLN A 105 -11.99 5.45 -4.41
CA GLN A 105 -11.00 4.96 -3.46
C GLN A 105 -9.62 5.32 -3.99
N VAL A 106 -8.99 6.33 -3.36
CA VAL A 106 -7.81 7.01 -3.93
C VAL A 106 -6.57 6.70 -3.11
N SER A 107 -5.52 6.20 -3.76
CA SER A 107 -4.16 6.14 -3.23
C SER A 107 -3.35 7.32 -3.76
N GLN A 108 -2.58 7.99 -2.90
CA GLN A 108 -1.77 9.15 -3.25
C GLN A 108 -0.32 8.91 -2.85
N LEU A 109 0.61 9.30 -3.71
CA LEU A 109 2.03 9.32 -3.41
C LEU A 109 2.51 10.76 -3.24
N PHE A 110 3.11 11.04 -2.08
CA PHE A 110 3.73 12.31 -1.77
C PHE A 110 5.25 12.16 -1.76
N ALA A 111 5.97 13.12 -2.35
CA ALA A 111 7.41 13.20 -2.35
C ALA A 111 7.95 13.81 -1.03
N PRO A 112 9.28 13.73 -0.77
CA PRO A 112 9.91 14.29 0.43
C PRO A 112 9.72 15.79 0.65
N ASP A 113 9.35 16.54 -0.38
CA ASP A 113 9.01 17.98 -0.30
C ASP A 113 7.52 18.22 -0.02
N GLY A 114 6.72 17.15 0.09
CA GLY A 114 5.28 17.20 0.29
C GLY A 114 4.46 17.36 -1.00
N MET A 115 5.09 17.43 -2.17
CA MET A 115 4.34 17.45 -3.42
C MET A 115 3.67 16.11 -3.69
N ARG A 116 2.39 16.13 -4.10
CA ARG A 116 1.71 14.93 -4.59
C ARG A 116 2.21 14.60 -5.99
N VAL A 117 2.98 13.53 -6.13
CA VAL A 117 3.60 13.10 -7.40
C VAL A 117 2.75 12.08 -8.16
N ALA A 118 1.82 11.39 -7.50
CA ALA A 118 0.89 10.48 -8.15
C ALA A 118 -0.44 10.37 -7.41
N ARG A 119 -1.48 10.02 -8.17
CA ARG A 119 -2.80 9.61 -7.70
C ARG A 119 -3.25 8.38 -8.47
N TYR A 120 -3.68 7.35 -7.76
CA TYR A 120 -4.28 6.15 -8.30
C TYR A 120 -5.69 5.96 -7.74
N ASP A 121 -6.67 5.81 -8.60
CA ASP A 121 -8.03 5.47 -8.25
C ASP A 121 -8.22 3.97 -8.43
N LYS A 122 -8.57 3.25 -7.36
CA LYS A 122 -8.72 1.78 -7.33
C LYS A 122 -9.60 1.28 -8.47
N ILE A 123 -9.05 0.39 -9.28
CA ILE A 123 -9.72 -0.14 -10.49
C ILE A 123 -10.70 -1.27 -10.10
N HIS A 124 -10.25 -2.23 -9.30
CA HIS A 124 -11.05 -3.40 -8.97
C HIS A 124 -11.66 -3.26 -7.59
N LEU A 125 -12.99 -3.12 -7.56
CA LEU A 125 -13.76 -2.93 -6.35
C LEU A 125 -14.18 -4.27 -5.75
N PHE A 126 -14.02 -4.42 -4.44
CA PHE A 126 -14.26 -5.67 -3.73
C PHE A 126 -15.75 -6.04 -3.73
N THR A 127 -16.07 -7.15 -4.39
CA THR A 127 -17.40 -7.77 -4.36
C THR A 127 -17.24 -9.26 -4.05
N ALA A 128 -17.75 -9.71 -2.92
CA ALA A 128 -17.64 -11.11 -2.50
C ALA A 128 -18.67 -11.47 -1.43
N THR A 129 -19.04 -12.75 -1.39
CA THR A 129 -19.65 -13.37 -0.21
C THR A 129 -18.55 -14.09 0.56
N VAL A 130 -18.39 -13.75 1.83
CA VAL A 130 -17.32 -14.28 2.70
C VAL A 130 -17.98 -14.93 3.93
N ALA A 131 -17.40 -16.01 4.42
CA ALA A 131 -17.86 -16.71 5.62
C ALA A 131 -17.37 -15.97 6.89
N ASP A 132 -17.77 -14.70 7.06
CA ASP A 132 -17.52 -13.87 8.23
C ASP A 132 -18.84 -13.25 8.75
N LYS A 133 -18.77 -12.42 9.80
CA LYS A 133 -19.96 -11.80 10.40
C LYS A 133 -20.72 -10.87 9.45
N GLN A 134 -20.03 -10.24 8.49
CA GLN A 134 -20.64 -9.32 7.51
C GLN A 134 -21.28 -10.09 6.34
N GLY A 135 -20.77 -11.26 5.98
CA GLY A 135 -21.30 -12.17 4.97
C GLY A 135 -21.17 -11.69 3.52
N SER A 136 -21.54 -10.45 3.21
CA SER A 136 -21.50 -9.93 1.84
C SER A 136 -20.86 -8.55 1.76
N TYR A 137 -20.06 -8.35 0.74
CA TYR A 137 -19.34 -7.12 0.44
C TYR A 137 -19.67 -6.65 -0.97
N ASN A 138 -19.98 -5.36 -1.14
CA ASN A 138 -20.20 -4.73 -2.43
C ASN A 138 -19.64 -3.30 -2.41
N GLU A 139 -18.35 -3.17 -2.67
CA GLU A 139 -17.68 -1.88 -2.70
C GLU A 139 -18.23 -0.95 -3.80
N ALA A 140 -18.74 -1.51 -4.90
CA ALA A 140 -19.30 -0.75 -6.01
C ALA A 140 -20.59 0.02 -5.64
N ALA A 141 -21.26 -0.34 -4.54
CA ALA A 141 -22.37 0.45 -4.01
C ALA A 141 -21.90 1.81 -3.45
N THR A 142 -20.66 1.90 -2.97
CA THR A 142 -20.08 3.11 -2.38
C THR A 142 -19.11 3.81 -3.31
N PHE A 143 -18.38 3.06 -4.12
CA PHE A 143 -17.28 3.60 -4.94
C PHE A 143 -17.54 3.42 -6.44
N GLU A 144 -17.09 4.40 -7.21
CA GLU A 144 -16.94 4.32 -8.66
C GLU A 144 -15.53 3.81 -8.99
N PRO A 145 -15.36 2.79 -9.87
CA PRO A 145 -14.05 2.24 -10.19
C PRO A 145 -13.16 3.21 -10.97
N GLY A 146 -11.84 3.13 -10.74
CA GLY A 146 -10.83 3.74 -11.60
C GLY A 146 -10.72 3.04 -12.95
N THR A 147 -9.99 3.67 -13.89
CA THR A 147 -9.78 3.13 -15.24
C THR A 147 -8.32 3.22 -15.70
N GLN A 148 -7.46 3.93 -14.95
CA GLN A 148 -6.09 4.21 -15.35
C GLN A 148 -5.10 3.46 -14.47
N THR A 149 -4.13 2.81 -15.11
CA THR A 149 -2.94 2.31 -14.42
C THR A 149 -1.98 3.46 -14.13
N VAL A 150 -1.29 3.41 -13.00
CA VAL A 150 -0.36 4.47 -12.59
C VAL A 150 0.98 3.86 -12.19
N VAL A 151 2.05 4.36 -12.83
CA VAL A 151 3.43 4.13 -12.43
C VAL A 151 4.04 5.47 -12.05
N ALA A 152 4.56 5.58 -10.83
CA ALA A 152 5.15 6.80 -10.30
C ALA A 152 6.66 6.65 -10.17
N THR A 153 7.38 7.75 -10.41
CA THR A 153 8.84 7.80 -10.25
C THR A 153 9.19 8.24 -8.82
N LEU A 154 10.15 7.52 -8.21
CA LEU A 154 10.78 7.85 -6.94
C LEU A 154 12.28 8.06 -7.19
N GLU A 155 12.85 9.11 -6.61
CA GLU A 155 14.29 9.38 -6.64
C GLU A 155 14.83 9.27 -5.22
N ALA A 156 15.67 8.28 -4.97
CA ALA A 156 16.25 8.03 -3.66
C ALA A 156 17.65 7.39 -3.77
N ASN A 157 18.57 7.81 -2.91
CA ASN A 157 19.94 7.26 -2.84
C ASN A 157 20.68 7.28 -4.20
N ASP A 158 20.53 8.38 -4.96
CA ASP A 158 21.10 8.56 -6.30
C ASP A 158 20.60 7.54 -7.35
N ALA A 159 19.48 6.89 -7.07
CA ALA A 159 18.82 5.94 -7.97
C ALA A 159 17.35 6.33 -8.21
N VAL A 160 16.84 5.86 -9.36
CA VAL A 160 15.44 6.06 -9.76
C VAL A 160 14.71 4.72 -9.65
N TYR A 161 13.51 4.74 -9.08
CA TYR A 161 12.64 3.58 -8.93
C TYR A 161 11.26 3.88 -9.54
N GLN A 162 10.65 2.86 -10.14
CA GLN A 162 9.32 2.96 -10.74
C GLN A 162 8.30 2.17 -9.91
N LEU A 163 7.37 2.87 -9.27
CA LEU A 163 6.35 2.30 -8.39
C LEU A 163 5.02 2.15 -9.13
N GLY A 164 4.59 0.93 -9.41
CA GLY A 164 3.24 0.61 -9.86
C GLY A 164 2.25 0.64 -8.68
N MET A 165 1.17 1.39 -8.82
CA MET A 165 0.19 1.57 -7.75
C MET A 165 -0.96 0.58 -7.88
N MET A 166 -1.25 -0.17 -6.81
CA MET A 166 -2.39 -1.06 -6.64
C MET A 166 -2.99 -0.88 -5.25
N VAL A 167 -4.25 -1.26 -5.06
CA VAL A 167 -4.94 -1.24 -3.76
C VAL A 167 -5.72 -2.53 -3.55
N CYS A 168 -5.39 -3.31 -2.53
CA CYS A 168 -6.16 -4.40 -1.93
C CYS A 168 -6.66 -5.44 -2.95
N PHE A 169 -7.92 -5.33 -3.38
CA PHE A 169 -8.55 -6.28 -4.30
C PHE A 169 -7.87 -6.35 -5.66
N ASP A 170 -7.14 -5.31 -6.06
CA ASP A 170 -6.31 -5.30 -7.28
C ASP A 170 -5.29 -6.46 -7.32
N LEU A 171 -4.81 -6.93 -6.15
CA LEU A 171 -3.90 -8.07 -6.05
C LEU A 171 -4.46 -9.35 -6.67
N ARG A 172 -5.78 -9.49 -6.83
CA ARG A 172 -6.41 -10.67 -7.43
C ARG A 172 -6.36 -10.67 -8.96
N PHE A 173 -5.93 -9.56 -9.56
CA PHE A 173 -5.94 -9.36 -11.01
C PHE A 173 -4.50 -9.31 -11.55
N PRO A 174 -3.93 -10.46 -11.97
CA PRO A 174 -2.56 -10.53 -12.49
C PRO A 174 -2.32 -9.60 -13.68
N ALA A 175 -3.34 -9.41 -14.53
CA ALA A 175 -3.25 -8.52 -15.68
C ALA A 175 -2.91 -7.07 -15.31
N LEU A 176 -3.33 -6.57 -14.13
CA LEU A 176 -2.95 -5.24 -13.65
C LEU A 176 -1.46 -5.19 -13.33
N ALA A 177 -0.94 -6.15 -12.55
CA ALA A 177 0.49 -6.21 -12.21
C ALA A 177 1.36 -6.34 -13.47
N GLN A 178 0.93 -7.13 -14.45
CA GLN A 178 1.62 -7.28 -15.73
C GLN A 178 1.64 -5.97 -16.53
N ARG A 179 0.51 -5.25 -16.60
CA ARG A 179 0.44 -3.93 -17.27
C ARG A 179 1.32 -2.90 -16.58
N LEU A 180 1.36 -2.87 -15.25
CA LEU A 180 2.26 -2.00 -14.49
C LEU A 180 3.73 -2.33 -14.79
N ARG A 181 4.08 -3.62 -14.84
CA ARG A 181 5.42 -4.08 -15.24
C ARG A 181 5.77 -3.68 -16.66
N GLN A 182 4.85 -3.81 -17.62
CA GLN A 182 5.03 -3.36 -19.00
C GLN A 182 5.23 -1.85 -19.10
N ALA A 183 4.57 -1.08 -18.22
CA ALA A 183 4.75 0.35 -18.08
C ALA A 183 6.04 0.75 -17.33
N GLY A 184 6.90 -0.21 -17.00
CA GLY A 184 8.22 0.01 -16.41
C GLY A 184 8.30 -0.19 -14.89
N ALA A 185 7.23 -0.60 -14.21
CA ALA A 185 7.26 -0.79 -12.76
C ALA A 185 8.35 -1.78 -12.32
N GLU A 186 9.02 -1.43 -11.23
CA GLU A 186 10.01 -2.24 -10.51
C GLU A 186 9.48 -2.65 -9.15
N LEU A 187 8.64 -1.79 -8.57
CA LEU A 187 7.95 -1.95 -7.29
C LEU A 187 6.44 -1.98 -7.53
N LEU A 188 5.70 -2.70 -6.71
CA LEU A 188 4.24 -2.65 -6.64
C LEU A 188 3.81 -2.33 -5.21
N SER A 189 2.97 -1.33 -5.03
CA SER A 189 2.32 -1.07 -3.74
C SER A 189 1.06 -1.92 -3.62
N ALA A 190 0.74 -2.36 -2.39
CA ALA A 190 -0.47 -3.09 -2.09
C ALA A 190 -1.05 -2.72 -0.72
N PRO A 191 -1.47 -1.44 -0.51
CA PRO A 191 -2.26 -1.06 0.65
C PRO A 191 -3.53 -1.89 0.75
N SER A 192 -3.80 -2.53 1.88
CA SER A 192 -4.88 -3.53 1.95
C SER A 192 -5.62 -3.56 3.30
N ALA A 193 -6.89 -3.99 3.23
CA ALA A 193 -7.75 -4.30 4.37
C ALA A 193 -8.50 -5.63 4.10
N PHE A 194 -7.75 -6.71 3.88
CA PHE A 194 -8.31 -8.05 3.64
C PHE A 194 -9.15 -8.50 4.83
N THR A 195 -10.34 -9.08 4.58
CA THR A 195 -11.10 -9.74 5.64
C THR A 195 -10.26 -10.87 6.24
N TYR A 196 -10.49 -11.19 7.51
CA TYR A 196 -9.68 -12.19 8.21
C TYR A 196 -9.60 -13.51 7.43
N MET A 197 -10.73 -14.08 7.03
CA MET A 197 -10.79 -15.38 6.33
C MET A 197 -10.10 -15.36 4.96
N THR A 198 -10.35 -14.32 4.18
CA THR A 198 -9.73 -14.23 2.83
C THR A 198 -8.26 -13.86 2.91
N GLY A 199 -7.86 -13.11 3.92
CA GLY A 199 -6.46 -12.78 4.18
C GLY A 199 -5.66 -14.01 4.60
N GLN A 200 -6.17 -14.76 5.56
CA GLN A 200 -5.55 -16.01 6.01
C GLN A 200 -5.30 -16.99 4.86
N ALA A 201 -6.27 -17.12 3.96
CA ALA A 201 -6.17 -18.06 2.85
C ALA A 201 -5.33 -17.54 1.66
N HIS A 202 -5.29 -16.23 1.40
CA HIS A 202 -4.82 -15.72 0.11
C HIS A 202 -3.73 -14.64 0.19
N TRP A 203 -3.56 -13.93 1.31
CA TRP A 203 -2.70 -12.74 1.39
C TRP A 203 -1.26 -13.01 0.96
N SER A 204 -0.56 -13.88 1.66
CA SER A 204 0.83 -14.22 1.37
C SER A 204 0.98 -14.82 -0.04
N LEU A 205 0.05 -15.70 -0.44
CA LEU A 205 0.04 -16.29 -1.77
C LEU A 205 -0.05 -15.23 -2.87
N LEU A 206 -0.98 -14.26 -2.73
CA LEU A 206 -1.19 -13.22 -3.73
C LEU A 206 0.00 -12.27 -3.86
N LEU A 207 0.59 -11.82 -2.74
CA LEU A 207 1.79 -10.97 -2.77
C LEU A 207 2.93 -11.66 -3.51
N ARG A 208 3.22 -12.90 -3.15
CA ARG A 208 4.28 -13.71 -3.77
C ARG A 208 3.99 -13.99 -5.25
N ALA A 209 2.75 -14.31 -5.59
CA ALA A 209 2.36 -14.53 -6.98
C ALA A 209 2.50 -13.25 -7.82
N ARG A 210 2.07 -12.08 -7.29
CA ARG A 210 2.27 -10.80 -8.00
C ARG A 210 3.74 -10.46 -8.18
N ALA A 211 4.58 -10.76 -7.19
CA ALA A 211 6.01 -10.60 -7.31
C ALA A 211 6.60 -11.49 -8.41
N LEU A 212 6.24 -12.76 -8.45
CA LEU A 212 6.73 -13.73 -9.44
C LEU A 212 6.29 -13.42 -10.86
N ASP A 213 4.99 -13.19 -11.09
CA ASP A 213 4.43 -13.04 -12.44
C ASP A 213 4.71 -11.67 -13.07
N SER A 214 5.06 -10.65 -12.26
CA SER A 214 5.49 -9.34 -12.74
C SER A 214 7.00 -9.13 -12.64
N GLN A 215 7.71 -9.96 -11.90
CA GLN A 215 9.11 -9.75 -11.48
C GLN A 215 9.34 -8.36 -10.85
N CYS A 216 8.35 -7.89 -10.09
CA CYS A 216 8.42 -6.67 -9.29
C CYS A 216 8.51 -7.02 -7.80
N MET A 217 9.18 -6.18 -7.02
CA MET A 217 9.13 -6.26 -5.57
C MET A 217 7.78 -5.73 -5.09
N VAL A 218 7.12 -6.39 -4.11
CA VAL A 218 5.78 -6.01 -3.65
C VAL A 218 5.80 -5.55 -2.19
N ILE A 219 5.22 -4.38 -1.93
CA ILE A 219 5.13 -3.75 -0.60
C ILE A 219 3.68 -3.83 -0.14
N GLY A 220 3.36 -4.82 0.69
CA GLY A 220 2.02 -5.11 1.20
C GLY A 220 1.81 -4.50 2.59
N ALA A 221 1.26 -3.30 2.67
CA ALA A 221 0.80 -2.69 3.92
C ALA A 221 -0.61 -3.18 4.26
N ALA A 222 -0.91 -3.42 5.54
CA ALA A 222 -2.13 -4.13 5.89
C ALA A 222 -2.87 -3.55 7.12
N GLN A 223 -4.20 -3.48 7.04
CA GLN A 223 -5.05 -3.37 8.22
C GLN A 223 -5.13 -4.72 8.93
N GLY A 224 -4.92 -4.76 10.25
CA GLY A 224 -4.93 -5.97 11.05
C GLY A 224 -5.66 -5.81 12.37
N GLY A 225 -6.34 -6.87 12.82
CA GLY A 225 -7.06 -6.89 14.07
C GLY A 225 -8.55 -6.57 13.96
N GLU A 226 -9.16 -6.18 15.07
CA GLU A 226 -10.60 -5.88 15.15
C GLU A 226 -10.82 -4.37 15.07
N HIS A 227 -11.73 -3.97 14.18
CA HIS A 227 -12.18 -2.58 13.98
C HIS A 227 -13.59 -2.45 14.53
N ALA A 228 -13.72 -1.75 15.65
CA ALA A 228 -15.00 -1.55 16.33
C ALA A 228 -15.79 -0.39 15.70
N TYR A 229 -17.11 -0.58 15.56
CA TYR A 229 -18.03 0.43 15.04
C TYR A 229 -18.97 0.97 16.12
N LYS A 230 -19.42 2.21 15.92
CA LYS A 230 -20.29 2.91 16.91
C LYS A 230 -21.64 2.21 17.15
N ASP A 231 -22.11 1.41 16.19
CA ASP A 231 -23.35 0.63 16.31
C ASP A 231 -23.17 -0.68 17.11
N GLY A 232 -21.96 -0.91 17.66
CA GLY A 232 -21.60 -2.12 18.40
C GLY A 232 -21.21 -3.30 17.53
N SER A 233 -21.24 -3.17 16.21
CA SER A 233 -20.68 -4.18 15.32
C SER A 233 -19.15 -4.06 15.21
N SER A 234 -18.51 -5.06 14.65
CA SER A 234 -17.06 -5.02 14.37
C SER A 234 -16.71 -5.78 13.10
N ARG A 235 -15.58 -5.42 12.51
CA ARG A 235 -14.95 -6.13 11.39
C ARG A 235 -13.57 -6.59 11.78
N GLN A 236 -13.22 -7.82 11.45
CA GLN A 236 -11.84 -8.32 11.56
C GLN A 236 -11.12 -8.28 10.22
N THR A 237 -9.88 -7.78 10.22
CA THR A 237 -8.97 -7.84 9.10
C THR A 237 -7.75 -8.68 9.44
N TRP A 238 -7.12 -9.25 8.39
CA TRP A 238 -6.07 -10.25 8.55
C TRP A 238 -4.75 -9.64 9.05
N GLY A 239 -4.38 -8.45 8.56
CA GLY A 239 -3.07 -7.88 8.83
C GLY A 239 -1.97 -8.56 8.02
N HIS A 240 -0.86 -8.88 8.70
CA HIS A 240 0.30 -9.58 8.15
C HIS A 240 1.00 -8.77 7.05
N ALA A 241 1.23 -7.46 7.30
CA ALA A 241 2.03 -6.65 6.40
C ALA A 241 3.32 -7.39 6.00
N THR A 242 3.67 -7.34 4.71
CA THR A 242 4.74 -8.17 4.15
C THR A 242 5.41 -7.47 2.99
N VAL A 243 6.73 -7.57 2.89
CA VAL A 243 7.50 -7.13 1.73
C VAL A 243 8.12 -8.34 1.04
N THR A 244 7.89 -8.47 -0.27
CA THR A 244 8.40 -9.59 -1.08
C THR A 244 9.40 -9.10 -2.12
N ALA A 245 10.44 -9.89 -2.39
CA ALA A 245 11.34 -9.70 -3.49
C ALA A 245 10.67 -10.06 -4.83
N TYR A 246 11.29 -9.66 -5.93
CA TYR A 246 10.84 -9.89 -7.31
C TYR A 246 10.66 -11.39 -7.68
N ASP A 247 11.30 -12.30 -6.93
CA ASP A 247 11.24 -13.75 -7.11
C ASP A 247 10.22 -14.43 -6.18
N GLY A 248 9.39 -13.65 -5.47
CA GLY A 248 8.40 -14.15 -4.53
C GLY A 248 8.95 -14.53 -3.16
N THR A 249 10.24 -14.33 -2.89
CA THR A 249 10.83 -14.52 -1.55
C THR A 249 10.29 -13.44 -0.61
N ILE A 250 9.86 -13.81 0.59
CA ILE A 250 9.50 -12.85 1.63
C ILE A 250 10.80 -12.27 2.20
N ILE A 251 10.98 -10.95 2.07
CA ILE A 251 12.14 -10.25 2.63
C ILE A 251 11.93 -10.00 4.12
N ASN A 252 10.73 -9.54 4.49
CA ASN A 252 10.31 -9.34 5.88
C ASN A 252 8.78 -9.39 5.98
N SER A 253 8.27 -9.76 7.14
CA SER A 253 6.85 -9.88 7.44
C SER A 253 6.52 -9.30 8.82
N TYR A 254 5.23 -9.13 9.09
CA TYR A 254 4.72 -8.71 10.40
C TYR A 254 5.21 -9.66 11.51
N GLU A 255 5.14 -10.97 11.31
CA GLU A 255 5.55 -11.98 12.29
C GLU A 255 7.05 -11.85 12.64
N ASP A 256 7.90 -11.64 11.62
CA ASP A 256 9.33 -11.48 11.82
C ASP A 256 9.67 -10.16 12.52
N SER A 257 8.84 -9.13 12.31
CA SER A 257 9.02 -7.80 12.91
C SER A 257 8.61 -7.76 14.38
N GLU A 258 7.52 -8.42 14.77
CA GLU A 258 7.10 -8.54 16.18
C GLU A 258 8.10 -9.33 17.03
N LEU A 259 8.73 -10.37 16.46
CA LEU A 259 9.74 -11.15 17.16
C LEU A 259 11.01 -10.36 17.47
N LYS A 260 11.28 -9.27 16.72
CA LYS A 260 12.45 -8.41 16.92
C LYS A 260 12.24 -7.27 17.90
N ASP A 261 10.99 -6.83 18.10
CA ASP A 261 10.66 -5.71 19.00
C ASP A 261 10.25 -6.20 20.39
N THR A 262 11.21 -6.82 21.10
CA THR A 262 10.98 -7.27 22.49
C THR A 262 11.13 -6.17 23.54
N THR A 263 11.44 -4.92 23.14
CA THR A 263 11.92 -3.87 24.06
C THR A 263 10.93 -2.74 24.34
N ASN A 264 9.83 -2.58 23.58
CA ASN A 264 8.93 -1.44 23.77
C ASN A 264 7.45 -1.86 23.77
N LYS A 265 6.90 -2.10 24.98
CA LYS A 265 5.48 -2.39 25.21
C LYS A 265 4.60 -1.13 25.36
N GLU A 266 4.90 -0.04 24.70
CA GLU A 266 3.90 1.00 24.52
C GLU A 266 2.84 0.46 23.54
N HIS A 267 1.56 0.59 23.89
CA HIS A 267 0.44 0.17 23.04
C HIS A 267 0.41 1.04 21.77
N LYS A 268 1.20 0.64 20.78
CA LYS A 268 1.17 1.23 19.44
C LYS A 268 0.14 0.46 18.61
N ASN A 269 -0.78 1.18 17.95
CA ASN A 269 -1.74 0.58 17.02
C ASN A 269 -1.13 0.37 15.63
N TYR A 270 0.20 0.34 15.53
CA TYR A 270 0.93 0.06 14.28
C TYR A 270 2.20 -0.76 14.51
N THR A 271 2.61 -1.46 13.48
CA THR A 271 3.90 -2.15 13.38
C THR A 271 4.56 -1.80 12.04
N LEU A 272 5.89 -1.60 12.06
CA LEU A 272 6.69 -1.35 10.86
C LEU A 272 7.32 -2.63 10.36
N VAL A 273 7.03 -3.03 9.14
CA VAL A 273 7.72 -4.10 8.42
C VAL A 273 8.75 -3.45 7.50
N LEU A 274 9.99 -3.38 7.95
CA LEU A 274 11.09 -2.75 7.25
C LEU A 274 11.78 -3.73 6.31
N ALA A 275 12.11 -3.28 5.12
CA ALA A 275 12.86 -4.08 4.15
C ALA A 275 13.76 -3.18 3.30
N THR A 276 14.92 -3.70 2.93
CA THR A 276 15.80 -3.07 1.93
C THR A 276 15.65 -3.81 0.61
N LEU A 277 15.27 -3.08 -0.42
CA LEU A 277 15.05 -3.59 -1.77
C LEU A 277 16.32 -3.41 -2.59
N ASP A 278 16.79 -4.50 -3.21
CA ASP A 278 18.00 -4.53 -4.06
C ASP A 278 17.59 -4.51 -5.52
N LYS A 279 17.78 -3.35 -6.17
CA LYS A 279 17.45 -3.16 -7.58
C LYS A 279 18.36 -3.97 -8.50
N GLN A 280 19.63 -4.11 -8.16
CA GLN A 280 20.60 -4.85 -8.97
C GLN A 280 20.29 -6.35 -8.98
N ALA A 281 19.91 -6.91 -7.82
CA ALA A 281 19.46 -8.30 -7.74
C ALA A 281 18.22 -8.54 -8.62
N GLN A 282 17.27 -7.59 -8.64
CA GLN A 282 16.10 -7.66 -9.51
C GLN A 282 16.47 -7.62 -11.00
N ILE A 283 17.36 -6.71 -11.42
CA ILE A 283 17.83 -6.59 -12.79
C ILE A 283 18.49 -7.90 -13.23
N GLN A 284 19.39 -8.46 -12.43
CA GLN A 284 20.06 -9.72 -12.71
C GLN A 284 19.07 -10.89 -12.77
N GLY A 285 18.08 -10.92 -11.88
CA GLY A 285 17.03 -11.93 -11.86
C GLY A 285 16.19 -11.90 -13.15
N ARG A 286 15.80 -10.71 -13.60
CA ARG A 286 15.08 -10.50 -14.87
C ARG A 286 15.90 -10.95 -16.09
N GLN A 287 17.21 -10.71 -16.09
CA GLN A 287 18.12 -11.19 -17.16
C GLN A 287 18.24 -12.71 -17.16
N LYS A 288 18.33 -13.35 -15.99
CA LYS A 288 18.44 -14.82 -15.87
C LYS A 288 17.14 -15.55 -16.23
N MET A 289 16.00 -14.92 -15.98
CA MET A 289 14.68 -15.47 -16.27
C MET A 289 13.80 -14.40 -16.95
N PRO A 290 13.95 -14.18 -18.26
CA PRO A 290 13.31 -13.09 -18.99
C PRO A 290 11.84 -13.45 -19.32
N ILE A 291 10.98 -13.52 -18.30
CA ILE A 291 9.57 -13.95 -18.45
C ILE A 291 8.82 -13.07 -19.44
N PHE A 292 9.05 -11.75 -19.43
CA PHE A 292 8.37 -10.84 -20.33
C PHE A 292 8.80 -10.99 -21.79
N ASP A 293 10.06 -11.33 -22.06
CA ASP A 293 10.56 -11.58 -23.42
C ASP A 293 10.01 -12.91 -23.97
N CYS A 294 9.66 -13.84 -23.08
CA CYS A 294 9.05 -15.13 -23.43
C CYS A 294 7.52 -15.05 -23.56
N HIS A 295 6.88 -13.94 -23.20
CA HIS A 295 5.43 -13.80 -23.25
C HIS A 295 4.93 -13.81 -24.70
N ARG A 296 3.83 -14.55 -24.97
CA ARG A 296 3.28 -14.76 -26.33
C ARG A 296 1.84 -14.31 -26.50
N LEU A 297 1.15 -14.03 -25.39
CA LEU A 297 -0.24 -13.55 -25.42
C LEU A 297 -0.25 -12.04 -25.22
N GLY A 298 -0.90 -11.31 -26.14
CA GLY A 298 -1.00 -9.85 -26.09
C GLY A 298 -2.06 -9.32 -25.12
#